data_93f7d08c53c6abe68d8991a8ad706620
#
_entry.id   93f7d08c53c6abe68d8991a8ad706620
#
_cell.length_a   1.000
_cell.length_b   1.000
_cell.length_c   1.000
_cell.angle_alpha   90.00
_cell.angle_beta   90.00
_cell.angle_gamma   90.00
#
_symmetry.space_group_name_H-M   'P 1'
#
loop_
_entity.id
_entity.type
_entity.pdbx_description
1 polymer ?
#
loop_
_entity_poly.entity_id
_entity_poly.type
_entity_poly.pdbx_seq_one_letter_code
_entity_poly.pdbx_strand_id
1 'polypeptide(L)'
;MNKKNTRIEKDSMGEFEVPDSAKYGASTARAVENFPISELKFSRTFIKSLAEVKKACAVVNHKNNLLPKNIADSIISSSQEVIEGMHDGDFVLDIFQTGSGTSTNMNANEIIANLASVKSGEPVHPNDHVNMSQSSNDIIPTTTNVACVLDVVNNLIPVLENLESSLSEKAKLWEKVYKNGRTHLMDATPVTLGQEFAGYASLIQERTKDIETALINVRKLAIGGTAVGTGINAPENFGSDVSLELQQSLDTPFQEIENHFTRQGSREEIVQLSGTLKSLAVSLFKIANDIRWMGSGPVSGLGEFKIPALQ
;
A
#
# COMPACT_ATOMS: atom_id res chain seq x y z
N MET A 1 20.61 -24.61 -26.14
CA MET A 1 19.70 -23.45 -25.91
C MET A 1 18.29 -24.00 -25.95
N ASN A 2 17.63 -24.11 -24.82
CA ASN A 2 16.20 -24.47 -24.77
C ASN A 2 15.43 -23.35 -25.47
N LYS A 3 14.73 -23.66 -26.58
CA LYS A 3 13.72 -22.76 -27.12
C LYS A 3 12.72 -22.50 -26.01
N LYS A 4 12.68 -21.28 -25.45
CA LYS A 4 11.58 -20.86 -24.59
C LYS A 4 10.32 -20.96 -25.45
N ASN A 5 9.35 -21.75 -25.04
CA ASN A 5 8.05 -21.76 -25.70
C ASN A 5 7.44 -20.37 -25.54
N THR A 6 7.12 -19.73 -26.66
CA THR A 6 6.49 -18.41 -26.72
C THR A 6 5.21 -18.49 -27.54
N ARG A 7 4.25 -17.65 -27.19
CA ARG A 7 3.05 -17.41 -27.99
C ARG A 7 3.08 -15.99 -28.53
N ILE A 8 2.35 -15.72 -29.59
CA ILE A 8 2.16 -14.38 -30.13
C ILE A 8 0.91 -13.77 -29.50
N GLU A 9 1.09 -12.63 -28.88
CA GLU A 9 0.02 -11.77 -28.37
C GLU A 9 -0.03 -10.49 -29.20
N LYS A 10 -1.16 -9.77 -29.17
CA LYS A 10 -1.34 -8.55 -29.95
C LYS A 10 -1.94 -7.45 -29.09
N ASP A 11 -1.34 -6.26 -29.19
CA ASP A 11 -1.87 -5.01 -28.62
C ASP A 11 -2.10 -3.96 -29.74
N SER A 12 -2.42 -2.72 -29.37
CA SER A 12 -2.60 -1.62 -30.33
C SER A 12 -1.33 -1.26 -31.11
N MET A 13 -0.16 -1.69 -30.66
CA MET A 13 1.15 -1.44 -31.29
C MET A 13 1.60 -2.58 -32.18
N GLY A 14 0.87 -3.71 -32.22
CA GLY A 14 1.14 -4.86 -33.06
C GLY A 14 1.41 -6.16 -32.28
N GLU A 15 1.95 -7.14 -32.97
CA GLU A 15 2.27 -8.46 -32.41
C GLU A 15 3.55 -8.42 -31.56
N PHE A 16 3.56 -9.24 -30.50
CA PHE A 16 4.70 -9.35 -29.60
C PHE A 16 4.81 -10.79 -29.05
N GLU A 17 6.05 -11.28 -28.90
CA GLU A 17 6.29 -12.61 -28.32
C GLU A 17 6.21 -12.56 -26.80
N VAL A 18 5.39 -13.43 -26.21
CA VAL A 18 5.21 -13.57 -24.77
C VAL A 18 5.48 -15.01 -24.35
N PRO A 19 6.14 -15.29 -23.22
CA PRO A 19 6.32 -16.64 -22.73
C PRO A 19 4.98 -17.40 -22.59
N ASP A 20 4.89 -18.65 -23.06
CA ASP A 20 3.65 -19.43 -22.98
C ASP A 20 3.08 -19.58 -21.57
N SER A 21 3.96 -19.63 -20.57
CA SER A 21 3.57 -19.76 -19.15
C SER A 21 3.06 -18.48 -18.54
N ALA A 22 3.38 -17.29 -19.10
CA ALA A 22 3.02 -16.00 -18.56
C ALA A 22 1.50 -15.75 -18.63
N LYS A 23 0.94 -15.14 -17.60
CA LYS A 23 -0.47 -14.70 -17.58
C LYS A 23 -0.65 -13.27 -18.11
N TYR A 24 0.43 -12.52 -18.27
CA TYR A 24 0.39 -11.21 -18.91
C TYR A 24 0.44 -11.31 -20.45
N GLY A 25 0.19 -10.19 -21.14
CA GLY A 25 0.12 -10.09 -22.59
C GLY A 25 1.20 -9.21 -23.21
N ALA A 26 0.92 -8.71 -24.43
CA ALA A 26 1.86 -7.96 -25.26
C ALA A 26 2.30 -6.63 -24.63
N SER A 27 1.38 -5.87 -24.01
CA SER A 27 1.72 -4.56 -23.42
C SER A 27 2.71 -4.71 -22.26
N THR A 28 2.53 -5.71 -21.41
CA THR A 28 3.46 -6.00 -20.31
C THR A 28 4.82 -6.48 -20.85
N ALA A 29 4.84 -7.43 -21.79
CA ALA A 29 6.08 -7.93 -22.35
C ALA A 29 6.91 -6.80 -23.00
N ARG A 30 6.26 -5.90 -23.73
CA ARG A 30 6.89 -4.70 -24.30
C ARG A 30 7.45 -3.75 -23.22
N ALA A 31 6.71 -3.57 -22.11
CA ALA A 31 7.18 -2.74 -21.00
C ALA A 31 8.40 -3.34 -20.29
N VAL A 32 8.50 -4.67 -20.19
CA VAL A 32 9.71 -5.34 -19.66
C VAL A 32 10.94 -5.01 -20.49
N GLU A 33 10.81 -5.00 -21.83
CA GLU A 33 11.93 -4.64 -22.71
C GLU A 33 12.27 -3.15 -22.66
N ASN A 34 11.26 -2.29 -22.52
CA ASN A 34 11.45 -0.83 -22.52
C ASN A 34 12.06 -0.28 -21.22
N PHE A 35 11.86 -0.96 -20.09
CA PHE A 35 12.26 -0.47 -18.76
C PHE A 35 13.11 -1.47 -17.96
N PRO A 36 14.25 -1.94 -18.47
CA PRO A 36 15.17 -2.81 -17.73
C PRO A 36 16.09 -1.96 -16.82
N ILE A 37 15.53 -1.25 -15.85
CA ILE A 37 16.26 -0.24 -15.06
C ILE A 37 16.82 -0.84 -13.78
N SER A 38 16.03 -1.64 -13.06
CA SER A 38 16.42 -2.29 -11.80
C SER A 38 15.77 -3.67 -11.66
N GLU A 39 15.98 -4.31 -10.50
CA GLU A 39 15.29 -5.56 -10.15
C GLU A 39 14.12 -5.34 -9.16
N LEU A 40 13.81 -4.08 -8.84
CA LEU A 40 12.78 -3.74 -7.88
C LEU A 40 11.39 -3.96 -8.48
N LYS A 41 10.51 -4.56 -7.70
CA LYS A 41 9.12 -4.85 -8.04
C LYS A 41 8.19 -4.16 -7.06
N PHE A 42 6.94 -3.96 -7.46
CA PHE A 42 5.92 -3.52 -6.52
C PHE A 42 5.72 -4.54 -5.40
N SER A 43 5.46 -4.03 -4.19
CA SER A 43 5.22 -4.88 -3.03
C SER A 43 3.94 -5.70 -3.17
N ARG A 44 3.86 -6.80 -2.42
CA ARG A 44 2.65 -7.62 -2.35
C ARG A 44 1.41 -6.81 -1.94
N THR A 45 1.56 -5.87 -1.00
CA THR A 45 0.47 -4.97 -0.57
C THR A 45 -0.06 -4.13 -1.73
N PHE A 46 0.83 -3.62 -2.58
CA PHE A 46 0.43 -2.83 -3.75
C PHE A 46 -0.33 -3.69 -4.78
N ILE A 47 0.20 -4.87 -5.11
CA ILE A 47 -0.43 -5.81 -6.06
C ILE A 47 -1.81 -6.23 -5.56
N LYS A 48 -1.92 -6.61 -4.29
CA LYS A 48 -3.19 -6.93 -3.63
C LYS A 48 -4.18 -5.77 -3.76
N SER A 49 -3.75 -4.56 -3.41
CA SER A 49 -4.60 -3.38 -3.45
C SER A 49 -5.07 -3.04 -4.87
N LEU A 50 -4.21 -3.22 -5.87
CA LEU A 50 -4.59 -3.04 -7.27
C LEU A 50 -5.68 -4.03 -7.68
N ALA A 51 -5.55 -5.29 -7.28
CA ALA A 51 -6.55 -6.32 -7.58
C ALA A 51 -7.87 -6.08 -6.81
N GLU A 52 -7.83 -5.57 -5.57
CA GLU A 52 -9.04 -5.15 -4.83
C GLU A 52 -9.78 -4.01 -5.55
N VAL A 53 -9.04 -3.02 -6.05
CA VAL A 53 -9.63 -1.93 -6.85
C VAL A 53 -10.25 -2.46 -8.13
N LYS A 54 -9.56 -3.36 -8.86
CA LYS A 54 -10.11 -3.99 -10.09
C LYS A 54 -11.37 -4.80 -9.81
N LYS A 55 -11.39 -5.57 -8.72
CA LYS A 55 -12.54 -6.33 -8.28
C LYS A 55 -13.73 -5.41 -7.97
N ALA A 56 -13.52 -4.35 -7.20
CA ALA A 56 -14.57 -3.38 -6.87
C ALA A 56 -15.13 -2.69 -8.13
N CYS A 57 -14.24 -2.30 -9.07
CA CYS A 57 -14.68 -1.73 -10.36
C CYS A 57 -15.55 -2.70 -11.17
N ALA A 58 -15.20 -3.99 -11.20
CA ALA A 58 -16.00 -5.00 -11.91
C ALA A 58 -17.37 -5.19 -11.28
N VAL A 59 -17.47 -5.22 -9.94
CA VAL A 59 -18.74 -5.28 -9.20
C VAL A 59 -19.63 -4.08 -9.55
N VAL A 60 -19.07 -2.87 -9.51
CA VAL A 60 -19.81 -1.63 -9.79
C VAL A 60 -20.23 -1.54 -11.26
N ASN A 61 -19.35 -1.89 -12.21
CA ASN A 61 -19.71 -1.92 -13.62
C ASN A 61 -20.82 -2.92 -13.91
N HIS A 62 -20.84 -4.07 -13.23
CA HIS A 62 -21.95 -5.02 -13.34
C HIS A 62 -23.25 -4.46 -12.75
N LYS A 63 -23.21 -3.84 -11.56
CA LYS A 63 -24.39 -3.19 -10.94
C LYS A 63 -24.98 -2.11 -11.85
N ASN A 64 -24.14 -1.41 -12.62
CA ASN A 64 -24.52 -0.40 -13.61
C ASN A 64 -24.92 -0.98 -14.97
N ASN A 65 -25.04 -2.31 -15.11
CA ASN A 65 -25.37 -3.02 -16.37
C ASN A 65 -24.40 -2.75 -17.54
N LEU A 66 -23.14 -2.39 -17.25
CA LEU A 66 -22.10 -2.19 -18.25
C LEU A 66 -21.32 -3.48 -18.55
N LEU A 67 -21.19 -4.37 -17.58
CA LEU A 67 -20.59 -5.68 -17.75
C LEU A 67 -21.64 -6.78 -17.62
N PRO A 68 -21.72 -7.72 -18.58
CA PRO A 68 -22.52 -8.94 -18.46
C PRO A 68 -22.09 -9.75 -17.23
N LYS A 69 -23.05 -10.43 -16.59
CA LYS A 69 -22.82 -11.15 -15.33
C LYS A 69 -21.71 -12.18 -15.41
N ASN A 70 -21.65 -13.00 -16.47
CA ASN A 70 -20.63 -14.03 -16.67
C ASN A 70 -19.20 -13.42 -16.78
N ILE A 71 -19.06 -12.29 -17.44
CA ILE A 71 -17.79 -11.56 -17.56
C ILE A 71 -17.40 -10.93 -16.23
N ALA A 72 -18.34 -10.26 -15.55
CA ALA A 72 -18.10 -9.65 -14.24
C ALA A 72 -17.67 -10.69 -13.20
N ASP A 73 -18.41 -11.80 -13.08
CA ASP A 73 -18.10 -12.90 -12.14
C ASP A 73 -16.70 -13.50 -12.41
N SER A 74 -16.32 -13.63 -13.68
CA SER A 74 -15.01 -14.15 -14.06
C SER A 74 -13.87 -13.16 -13.72
N ILE A 75 -14.07 -11.84 -13.92
CA ILE A 75 -13.11 -10.80 -13.53
C ILE A 75 -12.97 -10.76 -12.00
N ILE A 76 -14.09 -10.78 -11.26
CA ILE A 76 -14.11 -10.79 -9.79
C ILE A 76 -13.33 -11.99 -9.24
N SER A 77 -13.62 -13.20 -9.77
CA SER A 77 -12.92 -14.43 -9.36
C SER A 77 -11.43 -14.42 -9.73
N SER A 78 -11.06 -13.86 -10.87
CA SER A 78 -9.65 -13.75 -11.29
C SER A 78 -8.89 -12.71 -10.46
N SER A 79 -9.55 -11.59 -10.14
CA SER A 79 -8.99 -10.59 -9.21
C SER A 79 -8.77 -11.20 -7.81
N GLN A 80 -9.68 -12.08 -7.36
CA GLN A 80 -9.53 -12.78 -6.08
C GLN A 80 -8.28 -13.67 -6.04
N GLU A 81 -7.94 -14.38 -7.12
CA GLU A 81 -6.69 -15.16 -7.19
C GLU A 81 -5.44 -14.27 -7.10
N VAL A 82 -5.48 -13.08 -7.72
CA VAL A 82 -4.39 -12.09 -7.57
C VAL A 82 -4.31 -11.56 -6.14
N ILE A 83 -5.46 -11.29 -5.49
CA ILE A 83 -5.54 -10.88 -4.08
C ILE A 83 -4.91 -11.94 -3.17
N GLU A 84 -5.09 -13.20 -3.47
CA GLU A 84 -4.54 -14.35 -2.72
C GLU A 84 -3.06 -14.63 -3.02
N GLY A 85 -2.47 -13.96 -4.02
CA GLY A 85 -1.05 -14.06 -4.36
C GLY A 85 -0.69 -15.19 -5.32
N MET A 86 -1.68 -15.85 -5.92
CA MET A 86 -1.44 -16.99 -6.81
C MET A 86 -0.67 -16.60 -8.08
N HIS A 87 -0.66 -15.32 -8.44
CA HIS A 87 -0.08 -14.80 -9.68
C HIS A 87 0.98 -13.71 -9.46
N ASP A 88 1.57 -13.63 -8.27
CA ASP A 88 2.60 -12.61 -7.96
C ASP A 88 3.81 -12.67 -8.90
N GLY A 89 4.16 -13.87 -9.39
CA GLY A 89 5.24 -14.08 -10.35
C GLY A 89 5.00 -13.48 -11.75
N ASP A 90 3.76 -13.14 -12.07
CA ASP A 90 3.39 -12.52 -13.35
C ASP A 90 3.44 -10.98 -13.29
N PHE A 91 3.65 -10.37 -12.10
CA PHE A 91 3.91 -8.94 -11.94
C PHE A 91 5.41 -8.65 -12.12
N VAL A 92 5.84 -8.72 -13.38
CA VAL A 92 7.26 -8.75 -13.77
C VAL A 92 7.90 -7.38 -13.98
N LEU A 93 7.12 -6.30 -13.90
CA LEU A 93 7.59 -4.97 -14.26
C LEU A 93 8.47 -4.33 -13.17
N ASP A 94 9.46 -3.56 -13.62
CA ASP A 94 10.24 -2.68 -12.76
C ASP A 94 9.35 -1.54 -12.22
N ILE A 95 9.64 -1.07 -11.00
CA ILE A 95 8.96 0.11 -10.44
C ILE A 95 9.34 1.39 -11.18
N PHE A 96 10.52 1.46 -11.79
CA PHE A 96 10.98 2.56 -12.64
C PHE A 96 10.48 2.36 -14.07
N GLN A 97 9.26 2.76 -14.32
CA GLN A 97 8.53 2.65 -15.58
C GLN A 97 7.92 4.01 -15.97
N THR A 98 6.88 4.04 -16.80
CA THR A 98 6.14 5.28 -17.09
C THR A 98 5.65 5.92 -15.77
N GLY A 99 5.82 7.24 -15.62
CA GLY A 99 5.50 7.95 -14.37
C GLY A 99 4.04 7.86 -13.93
N SER A 100 3.13 7.60 -14.86
CA SER A 100 1.70 7.35 -14.60
C SER A 100 1.40 5.93 -14.08
N GLY A 101 2.38 5.02 -14.05
CA GLY A 101 2.18 3.60 -13.69
C GLY A 101 1.33 2.79 -14.68
N THR A 102 1.16 3.30 -15.89
CA THR A 102 0.33 2.67 -16.93
C THR A 102 0.75 1.22 -17.21
N SER A 103 2.04 0.94 -17.25
CA SER A 103 2.53 -0.41 -17.50
C SER A 103 2.05 -1.40 -16.42
N THR A 104 2.06 -1.03 -15.15
CA THR A 104 1.56 -1.89 -14.05
C THR A 104 0.04 -2.02 -14.08
N ASN A 105 -0.70 -0.97 -14.40
CA ASN A 105 -2.14 -1.08 -14.60
C ASN A 105 -2.48 -2.07 -15.73
N MET A 106 -1.76 -1.97 -16.87
CA MET A 106 -1.95 -2.90 -17.99
C MET A 106 -1.53 -4.32 -17.64
N ASN A 107 -0.45 -4.51 -16.88
CA ASN A 107 -0.04 -5.82 -16.38
C ASN A 107 -1.17 -6.51 -15.60
N ALA A 108 -1.78 -5.79 -14.64
CA ALA A 108 -2.93 -6.33 -13.91
C ALA A 108 -4.13 -6.61 -14.83
N ASN A 109 -4.43 -5.69 -15.76
CA ASN A 109 -5.53 -5.87 -16.71
C ASN A 109 -5.34 -7.11 -17.58
N GLU A 110 -4.13 -7.33 -18.12
CA GLU A 110 -3.82 -8.48 -18.96
C GLU A 110 -3.88 -9.80 -18.19
N ILE A 111 -3.31 -9.86 -16.97
CA ILE A 111 -3.38 -11.04 -16.10
C ILE A 111 -4.84 -11.39 -15.81
N ILE A 112 -5.61 -10.44 -15.32
CA ILE A 112 -7.02 -10.66 -14.96
C ILE A 112 -7.85 -11.03 -16.18
N ALA A 113 -7.63 -10.36 -17.33
CA ALA A 113 -8.35 -10.66 -18.57
C ALA A 113 -8.08 -12.09 -19.08
N ASN A 114 -6.81 -12.52 -19.07
CA ASN A 114 -6.44 -13.87 -19.50
C ASN A 114 -7.04 -14.95 -18.59
N LEU A 115 -6.98 -14.75 -17.27
CA LEU A 115 -7.59 -15.66 -16.31
C LEU A 115 -9.13 -15.69 -16.46
N ALA A 116 -9.76 -14.52 -16.61
CA ALA A 116 -11.20 -14.38 -16.77
C ALA A 116 -11.70 -15.00 -18.08
N SER A 117 -10.93 -14.89 -19.17
CA SER A 117 -11.26 -15.54 -20.45
C SER A 117 -11.32 -17.06 -20.32
N VAL A 118 -10.39 -17.66 -19.58
CA VAL A 118 -10.40 -19.10 -19.32
C VAL A 118 -11.62 -19.51 -18.49
N LYS A 119 -11.99 -18.70 -17.50
CA LYS A 119 -13.10 -19.02 -16.59
C LYS A 119 -14.47 -18.81 -17.22
N SER A 120 -14.65 -17.74 -18.00
CA SER A 120 -15.93 -17.44 -18.66
C SER A 120 -16.16 -18.29 -19.92
N GLY A 121 -15.11 -18.82 -20.53
CA GLY A 121 -15.16 -19.46 -21.86
C GLY A 121 -15.35 -18.47 -23.01
N GLU A 122 -15.29 -17.16 -22.73
CA GLU A 122 -15.44 -16.08 -23.70
C GLU A 122 -14.23 -15.13 -23.63
N PRO A 123 -13.86 -14.43 -24.72
CA PRO A 123 -12.78 -13.46 -24.70
C PRO A 123 -13.08 -12.29 -23.76
N VAL A 124 -12.24 -12.08 -22.75
CA VAL A 124 -12.28 -10.91 -21.87
C VAL A 124 -11.16 -9.96 -22.26
N HIS A 125 -11.51 -8.74 -22.66
CA HIS A 125 -10.54 -7.75 -23.11
C HIS A 125 -9.97 -6.94 -21.95
N PRO A 126 -8.64 -6.73 -21.87
CA PRO A 126 -8.02 -6.02 -20.75
C PRO A 126 -8.47 -4.56 -20.61
N ASN A 127 -8.72 -3.86 -21.74
CA ASN A 127 -9.18 -2.47 -21.70
C ASN A 127 -10.71 -2.37 -21.62
N ASP A 128 -11.43 -3.10 -22.50
CA ASP A 128 -12.87 -2.89 -22.68
C ASP A 128 -13.68 -3.52 -21.54
N HIS A 129 -13.16 -4.55 -20.86
CA HIS A 129 -13.83 -5.23 -19.77
C HIS A 129 -13.15 -4.98 -18.42
N VAL A 130 -11.87 -5.33 -18.25
CA VAL A 130 -11.19 -5.22 -16.94
C VAL A 130 -10.96 -3.76 -16.55
N ASN A 131 -10.61 -2.91 -17.51
CA ASN A 131 -10.36 -1.47 -17.28
C ASN A 131 -11.57 -0.58 -17.60
N MET A 132 -12.76 -1.15 -17.78
CA MET A 132 -13.99 -0.39 -18.08
C MET A 132 -14.24 0.67 -17.03
N SER A 133 -14.64 1.88 -17.46
CA SER A 133 -14.90 3.07 -16.62
C SER A 133 -13.68 3.60 -15.86
N GLN A 134 -12.46 3.22 -16.26
CA GLN A 134 -11.21 3.50 -15.54
C GLN A 134 -10.15 4.10 -16.47
N SER A 135 -9.10 4.63 -15.86
CA SER A 135 -7.83 4.96 -16.50
C SER A 135 -6.67 4.58 -15.58
N SER A 136 -5.47 4.39 -16.11
CA SER A 136 -4.27 4.29 -15.26
C SER A 136 -4.12 5.51 -14.36
N ASN A 137 -4.60 6.66 -14.83
CA ASN A 137 -4.43 7.95 -14.16
C ASN A 137 -5.31 8.11 -12.90
N ASP A 138 -6.39 7.37 -12.75
CA ASP A 138 -7.17 7.31 -11.51
C ASP A 138 -6.93 6.00 -10.73
N ILE A 139 -6.65 4.88 -11.41
CA ILE A 139 -6.39 3.58 -10.77
C ILE A 139 -5.09 3.57 -9.96
N ILE A 140 -3.97 4.05 -10.53
CA ILE A 140 -2.67 4.00 -9.83
C ILE A 140 -2.68 4.86 -8.56
N PRO A 141 -3.15 6.13 -8.59
CA PRO A 141 -3.29 6.91 -7.36
C PRO A 141 -4.24 6.27 -6.33
N THR A 142 -5.38 5.76 -6.78
CA THR A 142 -6.32 5.03 -5.90
C THR A 142 -5.65 3.82 -5.26
N THR A 143 -4.97 2.99 -6.05
CA THR A 143 -4.24 1.82 -5.56
C THR A 143 -3.16 2.18 -4.53
N THR A 144 -2.38 3.24 -4.81
CA THR A 144 -1.36 3.74 -3.88
C THR A 144 -1.97 4.12 -2.54
N ASN A 145 -3.08 4.87 -2.57
CA ASN A 145 -3.78 5.29 -1.36
C ASN A 145 -4.36 4.09 -0.60
N VAL A 146 -5.01 3.16 -1.28
CA VAL A 146 -5.55 1.92 -0.67
C VAL A 146 -4.42 1.10 -0.04
N ALA A 147 -3.31 0.89 -0.76
CA ALA A 147 -2.16 0.14 -0.25
C ALA A 147 -1.56 0.77 1.01
N CYS A 148 -1.37 2.10 1.03
CA CYS A 148 -0.86 2.82 2.19
C CYS A 148 -1.82 2.70 3.39
N VAL A 149 -3.12 2.87 3.17
CA VAL A 149 -4.11 2.75 4.25
C VAL A 149 -4.11 1.35 4.84
N LEU A 150 -4.17 0.31 3.99
CA LEU A 150 -4.20 -1.07 4.45
C LEU A 150 -2.93 -1.47 5.21
N ASP A 151 -1.77 -1.06 4.73
CA ASP A 151 -0.50 -1.40 5.37
C ASP A 151 -0.35 -0.69 6.73
N VAL A 152 -0.75 0.57 6.82
CA VAL A 152 -0.73 1.33 8.07
C VAL A 152 -1.74 0.78 9.07
N VAL A 153 -2.99 0.55 8.66
CA VAL A 153 -4.07 0.12 9.57
C VAL A 153 -3.87 -1.32 10.05
N ASN A 154 -3.48 -2.23 9.15
CA ASN A 154 -3.39 -3.65 9.49
C ASN A 154 -2.04 -4.08 10.07
N ASN A 155 -0.97 -3.35 9.78
CA ASN A 155 0.38 -3.73 10.18
C ASN A 155 1.03 -2.73 11.15
N LEU A 156 1.07 -1.44 10.81
CA LEU A 156 1.82 -0.46 11.59
C LEU A 156 1.11 -0.08 12.89
N ILE A 157 -0.16 0.31 12.85
CA ILE A 157 -0.90 0.76 14.04
C ILE A 157 -0.91 -0.32 15.13
N PRO A 158 -1.25 -1.59 14.87
CA PRO A 158 -1.24 -2.64 15.90
C PRO A 158 0.13 -2.84 16.55
N VAL A 159 1.22 -2.69 15.78
CA VAL A 159 2.59 -2.79 16.33
C VAL A 159 2.94 -1.60 17.20
N LEU A 160 2.47 -0.39 16.85
CA LEU A 160 2.68 0.81 17.67
C LEU A 160 1.89 0.75 18.98
N GLU A 161 0.65 0.26 18.95
CA GLU A 161 -0.17 0.03 20.14
C GLU A 161 0.49 -0.98 21.09
N ASN A 162 1.04 -2.08 20.55
CA ASN A 162 1.78 -3.06 21.34
C ASN A 162 3.07 -2.48 21.94
N LEU A 163 3.79 -1.66 21.18
CA LEU A 163 4.99 -0.97 21.69
C LEU A 163 4.63 0.03 22.80
N GLU A 164 3.57 0.82 22.60
CA GLU A 164 3.07 1.77 23.62
C GLU A 164 2.68 1.04 24.89
N SER A 165 1.91 -0.05 24.80
CA SER A 165 1.52 -0.89 25.94
C SER A 165 2.73 -1.43 26.69
N SER A 166 3.73 -1.97 25.99
CA SER A 166 4.97 -2.48 26.58
C SER A 166 5.76 -1.40 27.33
N LEU A 167 5.83 -0.19 26.77
CA LEU A 167 6.49 0.95 27.42
C LEU A 167 5.70 1.41 28.65
N SER A 168 4.38 1.44 28.58
CA SER A 168 3.48 1.80 29.68
C SER A 168 3.56 0.78 30.83
N GLU A 169 3.66 -0.52 30.54
CA GLU A 169 3.87 -1.56 31.56
C GLU A 169 5.21 -1.36 32.27
N LYS A 170 6.29 -1.06 31.56
CA LYS A 170 7.59 -0.74 32.15
C LYS A 170 7.53 0.54 32.98
N ALA A 171 6.80 1.56 32.53
CA ALA A 171 6.58 2.79 33.28
C ALA A 171 5.95 2.50 34.66
N LYS A 172 4.92 1.65 34.72
CA LYS A 172 4.28 1.21 35.97
C LYS A 172 5.23 0.40 36.85
N LEU A 173 5.94 -0.58 36.25
CA LEU A 173 6.88 -1.43 36.99
C LEU A 173 7.97 -0.62 37.67
N TRP A 174 8.45 0.45 37.05
CA TRP A 174 9.56 1.28 37.53
C TRP A 174 9.13 2.62 38.12
N GLU A 175 7.86 2.76 38.48
CA GLU A 175 7.29 3.99 39.07
C GLU A 175 8.07 4.51 40.28
N LYS A 176 8.63 3.59 41.09
CA LYS A 176 9.36 3.91 42.32
C LYS A 176 10.88 3.67 42.21
N VAL A 177 11.39 3.47 40.99
CA VAL A 177 12.85 3.30 40.76
C VAL A 177 13.46 4.68 40.54
N TYR A 178 14.01 5.26 41.58
CA TYR A 178 14.62 6.58 41.53
C TYR A 178 15.97 6.55 40.83
N LYS A 179 16.26 7.56 40.05
CA LYS A 179 17.52 7.78 39.35
C LYS A 179 17.83 9.27 39.20
N ASN A 180 19.06 9.59 38.79
CA ASN A 180 19.37 10.96 38.38
C ASN A 180 18.69 11.31 37.06
N GLY A 181 17.97 12.43 37.04
CA GLY A 181 17.69 13.12 35.79
C GLY A 181 18.96 13.77 35.27
N ARG A 182 19.07 13.93 33.96
CA ARG A 182 20.22 14.58 33.30
C ARG A 182 19.75 15.70 32.36
N THR A 183 20.49 16.80 32.39
CA THR A 183 20.40 17.85 31.36
C THR A 183 21.79 18.06 30.81
N HIS A 184 21.95 18.09 29.48
CA HIS A 184 23.26 18.18 28.82
C HIS A 184 24.23 17.07 29.29
N LEU A 185 23.75 15.87 29.60
CA LEU A 185 24.49 14.73 30.18
C LEU A 185 25.06 14.99 31.59
N MET A 186 24.74 16.12 32.22
CA MET A 186 25.13 16.46 33.59
C MET A 186 24.01 16.07 34.56
N ASP A 187 24.39 15.74 35.79
CA ASP A 187 23.46 15.45 36.87
C ASP A 187 22.48 16.61 37.12
N ALA A 188 21.21 16.26 37.23
CA ALA A 188 20.14 17.20 37.52
C ALA A 188 19.26 16.68 38.68
N THR A 189 17.99 17.09 38.73
CA THR A 189 17.05 16.67 39.75
C THR A 189 16.67 15.21 39.65
N PRO A 190 16.31 14.52 40.77
CA PRO A 190 15.84 13.15 40.77
C PRO A 190 14.57 12.98 39.91
N VAL A 191 14.51 11.87 39.19
CA VAL A 191 13.35 11.38 38.47
C VAL A 191 13.17 9.90 38.76
N THR A 192 12.07 9.29 38.31
CA THR A 192 11.96 7.82 38.29
C THR A 192 12.19 7.29 36.89
N LEU A 193 12.70 6.08 36.79
CA LEU A 193 12.81 5.38 35.51
C LEU A 193 11.43 5.20 34.86
N GLY A 194 10.39 5.02 35.70
CA GLY A 194 9.01 4.96 35.22
C GLY A 194 8.54 6.25 34.53
N GLN A 195 8.96 7.44 35.01
CA GLN A 195 8.62 8.71 34.35
C GLN A 195 9.25 8.82 32.95
N GLU A 196 10.49 8.35 32.76
CA GLU A 196 11.13 8.35 31.43
C GLU A 196 10.39 7.41 30.47
N PHE A 197 10.05 6.19 30.91
CA PHE A 197 9.32 5.24 30.09
C PHE A 197 7.87 5.70 29.78
N ALA A 198 7.21 6.37 30.72
CA ALA A 198 5.91 7.01 30.45
C ALA A 198 6.03 8.09 29.36
N GLY A 199 7.13 8.86 29.35
CA GLY A 199 7.42 9.82 28.30
C GLY A 199 7.59 9.16 26.93
N TYR A 200 8.26 7.97 26.87
CA TYR A 200 8.39 7.22 25.63
C TYR A 200 7.06 6.66 25.13
N ALA A 201 6.23 6.13 26.01
CA ALA A 201 4.88 5.69 25.68
C ALA A 201 4.04 6.83 25.09
N SER A 202 4.09 8.01 25.72
CA SER A 202 3.40 9.21 25.23
C SER A 202 3.85 9.62 23.82
N LEU A 203 5.17 9.57 23.54
CA LEU A 203 5.70 9.87 22.21
C LEU A 203 5.13 8.92 21.14
N ILE A 204 5.04 7.62 21.44
CA ILE A 204 4.47 6.65 20.49
C ILE A 204 2.97 6.92 20.29
N GLN A 205 2.22 7.13 21.36
CA GLN A 205 0.80 7.44 21.30
C GLN A 205 0.50 8.70 20.46
N GLU A 206 1.28 9.77 20.63
CA GLU A 206 1.13 10.99 19.85
C GLU A 206 1.42 10.74 18.35
N ARG A 207 2.48 10.00 18.03
CA ARG A 207 2.83 9.70 16.63
C ARG A 207 1.79 8.80 15.97
N THR A 208 1.20 7.87 16.71
CA THR A 208 0.07 7.06 16.20
C THR A 208 -1.11 7.94 15.82
N LYS A 209 -1.49 8.91 16.67
CA LYS A 209 -2.56 9.87 16.36
C LYS A 209 -2.25 10.76 15.15
N ASP A 210 -1.00 11.19 14.99
CA ASP A 210 -0.59 11.97 13.82
C ASP A 210 -0.75 11.16 12.53
N ILE A 211 -0.39 9.88 12.56
CA ILE A 211 -0.53 8.96 11.43
C ILE A 211 -2.02 8.75 11.11
N GLU A 212 -2.86 8.47 12.11
CA GLU A 212 -4.31 8.34 11.92
C GLU A 212 -4.94 9.60 11.31
N THR A 213 -4.48 10.78 11.76
CA THR A 213 -4.92 12.05 11.20
C THR A 213 -4.51 12.22 9.73
N ALA A 214 -3.29 11.82 9.37
CA ALA A 214 -2.83 11.86 7.98
C ALA A 214 -3.65 10.92 7.09
N LEU A 215 -4.06 9.74 7.59
CA LEU A 215 -4.87 8.78 6.85
C LEU A 215 -6.22 9.33 6.40
N ILE A 216 -6.79 10.34 7.08
CA ILE A 216 -8.07 10.96 6.69
C ILE A 216 -8.00 11.46 5.24
N ASN A 217 -6.88 12.04 4.84
CA ASN A 217 -6.70 12.52 3.46
C ASN A 217 -6.31 11.41 2.49
N VAL A 218 -5.55 10.40 2.93
CA VAL A 218 -5.16 9.25 2.10
C VAL A 218 -6.37 8.39 1.72
N ARG A 219 -7.42 8.36 2.56
CA ARG A 219 -8.68 7.65 2.29
C ARG A 219 -9.56 8.28 1.21
N LYS A 220 -9.20 9.47 0.70
CA LYS A 220 -9.90 10.15 -0.39
C LYS A 220 -9.29 9.73 -1.72
N LEU A 221 -10.05 8.94 -2.50
CA LEU A 221 -9.58 8.23 -3.68
C LEU A 221 -9.78 9.03 -4.97
N ALA A 222 -8.89 8.84 -5.94
CA ALA A 222 -8.97 9.45 -7.27
C ALA A 222 -9.94 8.73 -8.21
N ILE A 223 -10.39 7.52 -7.84
CA ILE A 223 -11.26 6.71 -8.69
C ILE A 223 -12.52 7.47 -9.10
N GLY A 224 -12.93 7.33 -10.36
CA GLY A 224 -14.03 8.07 -10.98
C GLY A 224 -13.55 9.25 -11.84
N GLY A 225 -12.32 9.75 -11.64
CA GLY A 225 -11.77 10.85 -12.46
C GLY A 225 -11.37 10.44 -13.87
N THR A 226 -11.16 9.17 -14.11
CA THR A 226 -10.74 8.58 -15.39
C THR A 226 -9.44 9.21 -15.94
N ALA A 227 -9.38 9.55 -17.22
CA ALA A 227 -8.15 9.96 -17.91
C ALA A 227 -7.53 11.25 -17.36
N VAL A 228 -8.34 12.27 -17.05
CA VAL A 228 -7.87 13.63 -16.72
C VAL A 228 -8.61 14.28 -15.55
N GLY A 229 -9.48 13.56 -14.85
CA GLY A 229 -10.21 14.08 -13.68
C GLY A 229 -11.64 14.56 -13.99
N THR A 230 -12.14 14.35 -15.22
CA THR A 230 -13.48 14.79 -15.66
C THR A 230 -14.53 13.69 -15.63
N GLY A 231 -14.13 12.44 -15.32
CA GLY A 231 -15.05 11.29 -15.29
C GLY A 231 -15.53 10.81 -16.66
N ILE A 232 -14.86 11.20 -17.74
CA ILE A 232 -15.28 10.80 -19.09
C ILE A 232 -15.33 9.27 -19.22
N ASN A 233 -16.39 8.76 -19.85
CA ASN A 233 -16.66 7.32 -20.04
C ASN A 233 -16.88 6.51 -18.75
N ALA A 234 -17.13 7.15 -17.61
CA ALA A 234 -17.59 6.50 -16.39
C ALA A 234 -19.02 6.94 -16.03
N PRO A 235 -19.83 6.08 -15.35
CA PRO A 235 -21.09 6.50 -14.76
C PRO A 235 -20.88 7.62 -13.73
N GLU A 236 -21.87 8.49 -13.55
CA GLU A 236 -21.79 9.67 -12.68
C GLU A 236 -21.35 9.33 -11.24
N ASN A 237 -21.84 8.23 -10.67
CA ASN A 237 -21.54 7.81 -9.30
C ASN A 237 -20.44 6.73 -9.22
N PHE A 238 -19.69 6.50 -10.29
CA PHE A 238 -18.76 5.38 -10.35
C PHE A 238 -17.70 5.42 -9.23
N GLY A 239 -17.10 6.58 -8.98
CA GLY A 239 -16.06 6.73 -7.96
C GLY A 239 -16.60 6.50 -6.53
N SER A 240 -17.77 7.04 -6.22
CA SER A 240 -18.42 6.85 -4.92
C SER A 240 -18.86 5.40 -4.69
N ASP A 241 -19.41 4.74 -5.72
CA ASP A 241 -19.84 3.35 -5.64
C ASP A 241 -18.65 2.40 -5.47
N VAL A 242 -17.54 2.64 -6.20
CA VAL A 242 -16.29 1.87 -6.03
C VAL A 242 -15.68 2.10 -4.64
N SER A 243 -15.68 3.34 -4.15
CA SER A 243 -15.19 3.64 -2.81
C SER A 243 -16.01 2.94 -1.73
N LEU A 244 -17.33 2.87 -1.89
CA LEU A 244 -18.24 2.15 -1.00
C LEU A 244 -18.00 0.63 -1.07
N GLU A 245 -17.82 0.06 -2.26
CA GLU A 245 -17.50 -1.36 -2.44
C GLU A 245 -16.17 -1.72 -1.77
N LEU A 246 -15.13 -0.89 -1.93
CA LEU A 246 -13.84 -1.04 -1.23
C LEU A 246 -14.00 -0.96 0.29
N GLN A 247 -14.79 0.00 0.79
CA GLN A 247 -15.07 0.11 2.22
C GLN A 247 -15.71 -1.16 2.77
N GLN A 248 -16.69 -1.72 2.07
CA GLN A 248 -17.37 -2.93 2.51
C GLN A 248 -16.50 -4.18 2.46
N SER A 249 -15.69 -4.32 1.40
CA SER A 249 -14.84 -5.50 1.21
C SER A 249 -13.59 -5.50 2.10
N LEU A 250 -13.08 -4.32 2.49
CA LEU A 250 -11.83 -4.15 3.24
C LEU A 250 -12.05 -3.74 4.70
N ASP A 251 -13.31 -3.58 5.13
CA ASP A 251 -13.69 -3.07 6.48
C ASP A 251 -12.90 -1.81 6.89
N THR A 252 -12.72 -0.91 5.93
CA THR A 252 -11.90 0.30 6.09
C THR A 252 -12.55 1.44 5.32
N PRO A 253 -12.78 2.62 5.94
CA PRO A 253 -13.46 3.72 5.28
C PRO A 253 -12.65 4.29 4.12
N PHE A 254 -13.30 4.40 2.96
CA PHE A 254 -12.82 5.10 1.77
C PHE A 254 -13.93 5.99 1.22
N GLN A 255 -13.54 7.05 0.52
CA GLN A 255 -14.49 7.94 -0.15
C GLN A 255 -13.88 8.49 -1.44
N GLU A 256 -14.71 8.77 -2.42
CA GLU A 256 -14.32 9.50 -3.61
C GLU A 256 -13.90 10.93 -3.24
N ILE A 257 -12.84 11.44 -3.87
CA ILE A 257 -12.45 12.85 -3.71
C ILE A 257 -13.42 13.77 -4.46
N GLU A 258 -13.80 14.88 -3.87
CA GLU A 258 -14.68 15.86 -4.51
C GLU A 258 -14.06 16.46 -5.79
N ASN A 259 -12.75 16.69 -5.80
CA ASN A 259 -12.03 17.23 -6.94
C ASN A 259 -10.91 16.28 -7.38
N HIS A 260 -11.16 15.49 -8.41
CA HIS A 260 -10.23 14.49 -8.95
C HIS A 260 -8.91 15.08 -9.43
N PHE A 261 -8.90 16.34 -9.93
CA PHE A 261 -7.67 17.00 -10.38
C PHE A 261 -6.61 17.07 -9.29
N THR A 262 -7.02 17.19 -8.01
CA THR A 262 -6.08 17.24 -6.88
C THR A 262 -5.39 15.90 -6.63
N ARG A 263 -6.07 14.77 -6.83
CA ARG A 263 -5.52 13.43 -6.56
C ARG A 263 -4.88 12.77 -7.76
N GLN A 264 -5.19 13.23 -8.97
CA GLN A 264 -4.54 12.76 -10.19
C GLN A 264 -3.32 13.60 -10.53
N GLY A 265 -3.35 14.92 -10.26
CA GLY A 265 -2.25 15.84 -10.57
C GLY A 265 -1.16 15.93 -9.48
N SER A 266 -1.41 15.44 -8.27
CA SER A 266 -0.52 15.61 -7.14
C SER A 266 -0.61 14.48 -6.11
N ARG A 267 0.35 14.43 -5.16
CA ARG A 267 0.52 13.36 -4.15
C ARG A 267 0.77 13.92 -2.74
N GLU A 268 0.25 15.09 -2.42
CA GLU A 268 0.51 15.77 -1.14
C GLU A 268 0.07 14.91 0.05
N GLU A 269 -1.01 14.15 -0.06
CA GLU A 269 -1.49 13.27 1.02
C GLU A 269 -0.48 12.16 1.35
N ILE A 270 0.22 11.64 0.34
CA ILE A 270 1.27 10.63 0.52
C ILE A 270 2.54 11.29 1.09
N VAL A 271 2.88 12.50 0.65
CA VAL A 271 3.98 13.28 1.22
C VAL A 271 3.70 13.59 2.69
N GLN A 272 2.47 13.98 3.04
CA GLN A 272 2.07 14.22 4.43
C GLN A 272 2.21 12.94 5.28
N LEU A 273 1.69 11.80 4.81
CA LEU A 273 1.84 10.51 5.50
C LEU A 273 3.32 10.16 5.68
N SER A 274 4.14 10.29 4.64
CA SER A 274 5.60 10.07 4.71
C SER A 274 6.26 10.97 5.75
N GLY A 275 5.82 12.22 5.88
CA GLY A 275 6.29 13.17 6.90
C GLY A 275 5.95 12.71 8.32
N THR A 276 4.74 12.18 8.56
CA THR A 276 4.37 11.63 9.87
C THR A 276 5.16 10.36 10.20
N LEU A 277 5.38 9.47 9.23
CA LEU A 277 6.24 8.30 9.40
C LEU A 277 7.68 8.68 9.72
N LYS A 278 8.22 9.74 9.10
CA LYS A 278 9.53 10.29 9.46
C LYS A 278 9.56 10.81 10.89
N SER A 279 8.51 11.49 11.35
CA SER A 279 8.38 11.95 12.74
C SER A 279 8.37 10.78 13.73
N LEU A 280 7.64 9.70 13.42
CA LEU A 280 7.69 8.45 14.19
C LEU A 280 9.11 7.88 14.23
N ALA A 281 9.81 7.81 13.11
CA ALA A 281 11.17 7.29 13.05
C ALA A 281 12.14 8.08 13.95
N VAL A 282 11.99 9.42 14.03
CA VAL A 282 12.76 10.27 14.95
C VAL A 282 12.46 9.92 16.41
N SER A 283 11.18 9.70 16.77
CA SER A 283 10.80 9.28 18.12
C SER A 283 11.38 7.91 18.48
N LEU A 284 11.28 6.93 17.59
CA LEU A 284 11.86 5.59 17.78
C LEU A 284 13.39 5.64 17.91
N PHE A 285 14.05 6.47 17.09
CA PHE A 285 15.50 6.67 17.16
C PHE A 285 15.93 7.25 18.52
N LYS A 286 15.19 8.26 19.03
CA LYS A 286 15.44 8.82 20.37
C LYS A 286 15.28 7.76 21.45
N ILE A 287 14.17 7.04 21.49
CA ILE A 287 13.89 5.99 22.48
C ILE A 287 14.99 4.93 22.45
N ALA A 288 15.37 4.44 21.28
CA ALA A 288 16.42 3.43 21.13
C ALA A 288 17.79 3.92 21.62
N ASN A 289 18.14 5.18 21.34
CA ASN A 289 19.41 5.76 21.83
C ASN A 289 19.41 5.96 23.35
N ASP A 290 18.32 6.44 23.92
CA ASP A 290 18.21 6.61 25.38
C ASP A 290 18.31 5.27 26.10
N ILE A 291 17.61 4.23 25.62
CA ILE A 291 17.71 2.87 26.14
C ILE A 291 19.15 2.35 26.05
N ARG A 292 19.81 2.55 24.91
CA ARG A 292 21.21 2.14 24.71
C ARG A 292 22.15 2.86 25.67
N TRP A 293 21.97 4.15 25.89
CA TRP A 293 22.77 4.94 26.84
C TRP A 293 22.56 4.46 28.28
N MET A 294 21.32 4.37 28.74
CA MET A 294 20.99 3.93 30.09
C MET A 294 21.45 2.51 30.39
N GLY A 295 21.41 1.60 29.38
CA GLY A 295 21.91 0.23 29.47
C GLY A 295 23.41 0.06 29.23
N SER A 296 24.17 1.16 29.01
CA SER A 296 25.61 1.09 28.78
C SER A 296 26.40 0.65 30.03
N GLY A 297 27.47 -0.05 29.85
CA GLY A 297 28.29 -0.53 30.95
C GLY A 297 28.86 -1.91 30.68
N PRO A 298 29.22 -2.69 31.74
CA PRO A 298 28.91 -2.53 33.16
C PRO A 298 29.86 -1.65 33.96
N VAL A 299 31.03 -1.32 33.43
CA VAL A 299 32.09 -0.63 34.24
C VAL A 299 32.16 0.86 33.93
N SER A 300 32.19 1.25 32.67
CA SER A 300 32.41 2.64 32.24
C SER A 300 31.14 3.28 31.64
N GLY A 301 29.99 2.65 31.72
CA GLY A 301 28.72 3.17 31.24
C GLY A 301 27.79 3.61 32.38
N LEU A 302 26.56 3.99 32.03
CA LEU A 302 25.56 4.46 33.00
C LEU A 302 25.01 3.33 33.86
N GLY A 303 24.79 2.14 33.30
CA GLY A 303 24.42 0.92 34.04
C GLY A 303 23.09 1.03 34.79
N GLU A 304 22.13 1.83 34.31
CA GLU A 304 20.86 2.06 35.01
C GLU A 304 19.92 0.84 34.93
N PHE A 305 20.08 0.02 33.88
CA PHE A 305 19.43 -1.28 33.76
C PHE A 305 20.22 -2.20 32.79
N LYS A 306 19.86 -3.48 32.77
CA LYS A 306 20.47 -4.45 31.86
C LYS A 306 19.60 -4.68 30.64
N ILE A 307 20.20 -4.54 29.45
CA ILE A 307 19.58 -4.97 28.20
C ILE A 307 19.91 -6.46 28.03
N PRO A 308 18.94 -7.33 27.65
CA PRO A 308 19.22 -8.71 27.33
C PRO A 308 20.31 -8.84 26.27
N ALA A 309 21.25 -9.77 26.45
CA ALA A 309 22.25 -10.03 25.43
C ALA A 309 21.60 -10.69 24.21
N LEU A 310 21.87 -10.16 23.03
CA LEU A 310 21.34 -10.68 21.77
C LEU A 310 22.38 -11.52 21.00
N GLN A 311 23.66 -11.37 21.35
CA GLN A 311 24.80 -12.10 20.77
C GLN A 311 25.83 -12.43 21.86
#